data_a7fcacb44bb6705e527bfbe2be94040c
#
_entry.id   a7fcacb44bb6705e527bfbe2be94040c
#
_cell.length_a   1.000
_cell.length_b   1.000
_cell.length_c   1.000
_cell.angle_alpha   90.00
_cell.angle_beta   90.00
_cell.angle_gamma   90.00
#
_symmetry.space_group_name_H-M   'P 1'
#
loop_
_entity.id
_entity.type
_entity.pdbx_description
1 polymer ?
#
loop_
_entity_poly.entity_id
_entity_poly.type
_entity_poly.pdbx_seq_one_letter_code
_entity_poly.pdbx_strand_id
1 'polypeptide(L)'
;MKRFLTSVRLTHLALLGIFLLSAARVSPDPDTWWHLNAGKWMVEHGELPRADQFSYTRLGEPYPAPGWPVQILLYLVYQAGGIGGLNLLTGFVFTLAFYFVSKALSGSDLLKASVLLLGAAVSSLHASARPALFTLLFSAIFLWVLEDYRWGGANRLKLLPPLMVAWANSHGLALI
;
A
#
# COMPACT_ATOMS: atom_id res chain seq x y z
N MET A 1 28.24 -20.66 -14.09
CA MET A 1 28.07 -19.34 -13.48
C MET A 1 27.52 -18.27 -14.47
N LYS A 2 27.93 -18.19 -15.72
CA LYS A 2 27.40 -17.19 -16.70
C LYS A 2 25.90 -17.34 -17.06
N ARG A 3 25.30 -18.51 -16.98
CA ARG A 3 23.86 -18.74 -17.29
C ARG A 3 22.89 -18.25 -16.19
N PHE A 4 23.34 -18.09 -14.96
CA PHE A 4 22.49 -17.61 -13.84
C PHE A 4 22.28 -16.09 -13.90
N LEU A 5 23.27 -15.34 -14.36
CA LEU A 5 23.21 -13.87 -14.43
C LEU A 5 22.40 -13.35 -15.63
N THR A 6 22.14 -14.18 -16.65
CA THR A 6 21.33 -13.79 -17.82
C THR A 6 19.82 -13.92 -17.61
N SER A 7 19.35 -14.42 -16.46
CA SER A 7 17.93 -14.57 -16.13
C SER A 7 17.37 -13.45 -15.23
N VAL A 8 18.21 -12.62 -14.62
CA VAL A 8 17.78 -11.51 -13.78
C VAL A 8 17.41 -10.32 -14.67
N ARG A 9 16.11 -10.01 -14.73
CA ARG A 9 15.60 -8.86 -15.48
C ARG A 9 15.86 -7.57 -14.72
N LEU A 10 16.12 -6.47 -15.44
CA LEU A 10 16.27 -5.12 -14.87
C LEU A 10 15.03 -4.72 -14.06
N THR A 11 13.84 -5.13 -14.49
CA THR A 11 12.59 -4.97 -13.77
C THR A 11 12.64 -5.57 -12.35
N HIS A 12 13.22 -6.77 -12.18
CA HIS A 12 13.35 -7.39 -10.86
C HIS A 12 14.36 -6.67 -9.97
N LEU A 13 15.45 -6.18 -10.56
CA LEU A 13 16.44 -5.37 -9.83
C LEU A 13 15.84 -4.03 -9.39
N ALA A 14 15.04 -3.39 -10.25
CA ALA A 14 14.32 -2.17 -9.92
C ALA A 14 13.35 -2.39 -8.74
N LEU A 15 12.56 -3.47 -8.77
CA LEU A 15 11.65 -3.82 -7.67
C LEU A 15 12.40 -4.11 -6.36
N LEU A 16 13.52 -4.82 -6.43
CA LEU A 16 14.36 -5.05 -5.25
C LEU A 16 14.90 -3.73 -4.70
N GLY A 17 15.39 -2.83 -5.57
CA GLY A 17 15.87 -1.51 -5.18
C GLY A 17 14.77 -0.66 -4.53
N ILE A 18 13.56 -0.67 -5.10
CA ILE A 18 12.38 0.00 -4.55
C ILE A 18 12.08 -0.53 -3.14
N PHE A 19 12.10 -1.86 -2.96
CA PHE A 19 11.88 -2.47 -1.65
C PHE A 19 12.92 -2.03 -0.62
N LEU A 20 14.20 -2.19 -0.95
CA LEU A 20 15.29 -1.89 -0.02
C LEU A 20 15.29 -0.41 0.40
N LEU A 21 15.10 0.51 -0.56
CA LEU A 21 15.06 1.94 -0.29
C LEU A 21 13.83 2.35 0.52
N SER A 22 12.66 1.76 0.23
CA SER A 22 11.42 2.08 0.95
C SER A 22 11.43 1.50 2.36
N ALA A 23 11.92 0.28 2.55
CA ALA A 23 11.99 -0.39 3.85
C ALA A 23 13.08 0.21 4.76
N ALA A 24 14.15 0.76 4.18
CA ALA A 24 15.21 1.43 4.94
C ALA A 24 14.84 2.85 5.40
N ARG A 25 13.78 3.42 4.82
CA ARG A 25 13.39 4.81 5.07
C ARG A 25 12.45 4.90 6.27
N VAL A 26 12.84 5.65 7.30
CA VAL A 26 11.92 6.07 8.36
C VAL A 26 11.06 7.20 7.81
N SER A 27 9.76 6.96 7.67
CA SER A 27 8.81 8.01 7.26
C SER A 27 8.38 8.80 8.50
N PRO A 28 8.68 10.10 8.60
CA PRO A 28 8.27 10.95 9.71
C PRO A 28 6.83 11.44 9.58
N ASP A 29 5.93 10.65 8.98
CA ASP A 29 4.54 11.03 8.76
C ASP A 29 3.79 11.08 10.10
N PRO A 30 3.30 12.25 10.54
CA PRO A 30 2.59 12.38 11.81
C PRO A 30 1.29 11.59 11.86
N ASP A 31 0.65 11.35 10.70
CA ASP A 31 -0.59 10.57 10.61
C ASP A 31 -0.39 9.12 11.03
N THR A 32 0.83 8.58 10.90
CA THR A 32 1.14 7.21 11.34
C THR A 32 0.76 6.99 12.80
N TRP A 33 1.11 7.94 13.67
CA TRP A 33 0.83 7.82 15.11
C TRP A 33 -0.66 7.87 15.43
N TRP A 34 -1.41 8.71 14.71
CA TRP A 34 -2.84 8.77 14.85
C TRP A 34 -3.51 7.44 14.42
N HIS A 35 -3.08 6.88 13.29
CA HIS A 35 -3.58 5.59 12.81
C HIS A 35 -3.23 4.44 13.76
N LEU A 36 -2.02 4.45 14.34
CA LEU A 36 -1.62 3.47 15.35
C LEU A 36 -2.49 3.56 16.60
N ASN A 37 -2.79 4.78 17.07
CA ASN A 37 -3.64 4.98 18.24
C ASN A 37 -5.08 4.50 17.99
N ALA A 38 -5.63 4.80 16.83
CA ALA A 38 -6.95 4.30 16.45
C ALA A 38 -6.98 2.77 16.33
N GLY A 39 -5.94 2.17 15.71
CA GLY A 39 -5.79 0.72 15.62
C GLY A 39 -5.67 0.05 16.99
N LYS A 40 -4.87 0.65 17.90
CA LYS A 40 -4.73 0.20 19.29
C LYS A 40 -6.09 0.16 19.98
N TRP A 41 -6.82 1.26 19.93
CA TRP A 41 -8.14 1.37 20.58
C TRP A 41 -9.08 0.26 20.10
N MET A 42 -9.16 0.04 18.77
CA MET A 42 -10.02 -0.99 18.19
C MET A 42 -9.63 -2.41 18.62
N VAL A 43 -8.34 -2.70 18.73
CA VAL A 43 -7.87 -4.03 19.18
C VAL A 43 -8.16 -4.23 20.67
N GLU A 44 -7.96 -3.20 21.50
CA GLU A 44 -8.20 -3.30 22.96
C GLU A 44 -9.68 -3.40 23.34
N HIS A 45 -10.58 -2.76 22.56
CA HIS A 45 -12.02 -2.76 22.87
C HIS A 45 -12.80 -3.82 22.05
N GLY A 46 -12.21 -4.37 20.99
CA GLY A 46 -12.88 -5.38 20.15
C GLY A 46 -14.04 -4.83 19.30
N GLU A 47 -14.12 -3.50 19.13
CA GLU A 47 -15.18 -2.84 18.39
C GLU A 47 -14.64 -1.64 17.59
N LEU A 48 -15.46 -1.12 16.66
CA LEU A 48 -15.16 0.11 15.94
C LEU A 48 -15.67 1.32 16.73
N PRO A 49 -14.85 2.38 16.88
CA PRO A 49 -15.29 3.60 17.57
C PRO A 49 -16.43 4.25 16.78
N ARG A 50 -17.53 4.56 17.48
CA ARG A 50 -18.69 5.27 16.90
C ARG A 50 -18.61 6.77 17.13
N ALA A 51 -17.81 7.18 18.10
CA ALA A 51 -17.56 8.56 18.45
C ALA A 51 -16.06 8.81 18.50
N ASP A 52 -15.64 10.03 18.23
CA ASP A 52 -14.23 10.44 18.30
C ASP A 52 -13.71 10.31 19.74
N GLN A 53 -12.69 9.47 19.90
CA GLN A 53 -11.97 9.23 21.15
C GLN A 53 -10.55 9.80 21.12
N PHE A 54 -10.17 10.44 20.03
CA PHE A 54 -8.77 10.74 19.72
C PHE A 54 -8.46 12.23 19.66
N SER A 55 -9.42 13.07 19.28
CA SER A 55 -9.18 14.49 19.12
C SER A 55 -9.66 15.30 20.33
N TYR A 56 -8.93 16.37 20.64
CA TYR A 56 -9.30 17.27 21.72
C TYR A 56 -10.53 18.12 21.39
N THR A 57 -10.62 18.58 20.14
CA THR A 57 -11.65 19.55 19.72
C THR A 57 -12.96 18.90 19.28
N ARG A 58 -12.96 17.60 18.96
CA ARG A 58 -14.12 16.88 18.43
C ARG A 58 -14.46 15.63 19.24
N LEU A 59 -13.99 15.57 20.47
CA LEU A 59 -14.26 14.46 21.38
C LEU A 59 -15.77 14.20 21.50
N GLY A 60 -16.20 12.97 21.25
CA GLY A 60 -17.59 12.54 21.31
C GLY A 60 -18.42 12.80 20.05
N GLU A 61 -17.89 13.48 19.03
CA GLU A 61 -18.57 13.62 17.74
C GLU A 61 -18.59 12.28 16.97
N PRO A 62 -19.57 12.07 16.05
CA PRO A 62 -19.63 10.86 15.24
C PRO A 62 -18.32 10.59 14.50
N TYR A 63 -17.82 9.36 14.64
CA TYR A 63 -16.55 8.94 14.03
C TYR A 63 -16.79 7.74 13.08
N PRO A 64 -16.64 7.89 11.76
CA PRO A 64 -16.92 6.83 10.79
C PRO A 64 -15.83 5.76 10.70
N ALA A 65 -14.77 5.83 11.50
CA ALA A 65 -13.62 4.92 11.51
C ALA A 65 -13.04 4.63 10.10
N PRO A 66 -12.69 5.66 9.30
CA PRO A 66 -12.18 5.44 7.95
C PRO A 66 -10.85 4.69 7.99
N GLY A 67 -10.72 3.65 7.16
CA GLY A 67 -9.47 2.90 7.09
C GLY A 67 -9.22 1.91 8.24
N TRP A 68 -10.26 1.55 8.99
CA TRP A 68 -10.17 0.69 10.17
C TRP A 68 -9.37 -0.62 9.96
N PRO A 69 -9.48 -1.38 8.84
CA PRO A 69 -8.72 -2.61 8.69
C PRO A 69 -7.22 -2.35 8.60
N VAL A 70 -6.83 -1.25 7.92
CA VAL A 70 -5.43 -0.87 7.81
C VAL A 70 -4.89 -0.35 9.14
N GLN A 71 -5.67 0.42 9.89
CA GLN A 71 -5.27 0.92 11.21
C GLN A 71 -5.00 -0.23 12.19
N ILE A 72 -5.87 -1.26 12.19
CA ILE A 72 -5.64 -2.49 12.98
C ILE A 72 -4.36 -3.20 12.51
N LEU A 73 -4.19 -3.38 11.20
CA LEU A 73 -2.98 -4.01 10.64
C LEU A 73 -1.71 -3.27 11.05
N LEU A 74 -1.70 -1.94 10.92
CA LEU A 74 -0.56 -1.11 11.30
C LEU A 74 -0.21 -1.28 12.78
N TYR A 75 -1.23 -1.27 13.65
CA TYR A 75 -1.01 -1.45 15.08
C TYR A 75 -0.45 -2.84 15.40
N LEU A 76 -1.00 -3.91 14.83
CA LEU A 76 -0.50 -5.27 15.06
C LEU A 76 0.95 -5.45 14.57
N VAL A 77 1.29 -4.88 13.42
CA VAL A 77 2.66 -4.89 12.89
C VAL A 77 3.60 -4.08 13.78
N TYR A 78 3.16 -2.92 14.25
CA TYR A 78 3.93 -2.10 15.18
C TYR A 78 4.14 -2.83 16.51
N GLN A 79 3.15 -3.50 17.04
CA GLN A 79 3.24 -4.29 18.28
C GLN A 79 4.25 -5.44 18.14
N ALA A 80 4.32 -6.08 16.97
CA ALA A 80 5.21 -7.21 16.71
C ALA A 80 6.65 -6.78 16.41
N GLY A 81 6.86 -5.68 15.69
CA GLY A 81 8.18 -5.30 15.16
C GLY A 81 8.54 -3.81 15.27
N GLY A 82 7.75 -3.03 16.02
CA GLY A 82 7.98 -1.59 16.21
C GLY A 82 8.04 -0.83 14.89
N ILE A 83 8.83 0.23 14.84
CA ILE A 83 9.07 1.03 13.64
C ILE A 83 9.69 0.20 12.51
N GLY A 84 10.56 -0.75 12.83
CA GLY A 84 11.17 -1.65 11.85
C GLY A 84 10.11 -2.50 11.11
N GLY A 85 9.12 -3.02 11.83
CA GLY A 85 7.99 -3.74 11.27
C GLY A 85 7.16 -2.86 10.33
N LEU A 86 6.87 -1.61 10.72
CA LEU A 86 6.16 -0.65 9.86
C LEU A 86 6.94 -0.31 8.60
N ASN A 87 8.25 -0.15 8.69
CA ASN A 87 9.12 0.12 7.54
C ASN A 87 9.12 -1.06 6.55
N LEU A 88 9.21 -2.29 7.06
CA LEU A 88 9.13 -3.50 6.24
C LEU A 88 7.75 -3.64 5.55
N LEU A 89 6.66 -3.41 6.30
CA LEU A 89 5.31 -3.40 5.71
C LEU A 89 5.18 -2.34 4.63
N THR A 90 5.65 -1.12 4.91
CA THR A 90 5.64 -0.01 3.94
C THR A 90 6.41 -0.37 2.68
N GLY A 91 7.64 -0.85 2.82
CA GLY A 91 8.47 -1.30 1.70
C GLY A 91 7.81 -2.41 0.90
N PHE A 92 7.21 -3.39 1.59
CA PHE A 92 6.50 -4.50 0.95
C PHE A 92 5.28 -4.02 0.15
N VAL A 93 4.37 -3.26 0.76
CA VAL A 93 3.13 -2.78 0.11
C VAL A 93 3.45 -1.84 -1.05
N PHE A 94 4.41 -0.93 -0.86
CA PHE A 94 4.86 -0.01 -1.91
C PHE A 94 5.44 -0.78 -3.11
N THR A 95 6.34 -1.74 -2.85
CA THR A 95 6.92 -2.57 -3.91
C THR A 95 5.88 -3.45 -4.60
N LEU A 96 4.92 -3.99 -3.85
CA LEU A 96 3.83 -4.79 -4.41
C LEU A 96 2.96 -3.96 -5.37
N ALA A 97 2.71 -2.68 -5.07
CA ALA A 97 2.02 -1.77 -5.99
C ALA A 97 2.81 -1.64 -7.30
N PHE A 98 4.12 -1.40 -7.24
CA PHE A 98 4.98 -1.32 -8.44
C PHE A 98 5.13 -2.64 -9.17
N TYR A 99 5.03 -3.77 -8.47
CA TYR A 99 4.95 -5.07 -9.13
C TYR A 99 3.70 -5.16 -10.02
N PHE A 100 2.52 -4.75 -9.55
CA PHE A 100 1.31 -4.74 -10.38
C PHE A 100 1.39 -3.72 -11.51
N VAL A 101 1.99 -2.55 -11.28
CA VAL A 101 2.31 -1.60 -12.37
C VAL A 101 3.20 -2.28 -13.42
N SER A 102 4.23 -3.02 -13.02
CA SER A 102 5.11 -3.74 -13.97
C SER A 102 4.37 -4.77 -14.82
N LYS A 103 3.29 -5.35 -14.29
CA LYS A 103 2.42 -6.29 -15.01
C LYS A 103 1.51 -5.61 -16.02
N ALA A 104 1.11 -4.37 -15.77
CA ALA A 104 0.32 -3.55 -16.68
C ALA A 104 1.16 -2.93 -17.81
N LEU A 105 2.48 -2.79 -17.61
CA LEU A 105 3.36 -2.18 -18.60
C LEU A 105 3.72 -3.15 -19.73
N SER A 106 3.74 -2.62 -20.96
CA SER A 106 4.29 -3.27 -22.15
C SER A 106 5.65 -2.64 -22.53
N GLY A 107 6.47 -3.35 -23.31
CA GLY A 107 7.73 -2.84 -23.81
C GLY A 107 8.98 -3.57 -23.30
N SER A 108 10.14 -2.99 -23.57
CA SER A 108 11.45 -3.57 -23.17
C SER A 108 11.63 -3.57 -21.66
N ASP A 109 12.46 -4.49 -21.17
CA ASP A 109 12.77 -4.59 -19.74
C ASP A 109 13.42 -3.30 -19.19
N LEU A 110 14.25 -2.64 -20.00
CA LEU A 110 14.84 -1.34 -19.65
C LEU A 110 13.77 -0.26 -19.50
N LEU A 111 12.82 -0.16 -20.44
CA LEU A 111 11.72 0.80 -20.36
C LEU A 111 10.88 0.57 -19.08
N LYS A 112 10.51 -0.69 -18.81
CA LYS A 112 9.77 -1.04 -17.58
C LYS A 112 10.53 -0.62 -16.33
N ALA A 113 11.81 -0.99 -16.23
CA ALA A 113 12.64 -0.63 -15.08
C ALA A 113 12.72 0.89 -14.89
N SER A 114 12.90 1.66 -15.98
CA SER A 114 12.95 3.13 -15.94
C SER A 114 11.64 3.73 -15.44
N VAL A 115 10.49 3.27 -15.96
CA VAL A 115 9.17 3.74 -15.52
C VAL A 115 8.92 3.43 -14.05
N LEU A 116 9.29 2.22 -13.60
CA LEU A 116 9.14 1.82 -12.19
C LEU A 116 9.98 2.70 -11.27
N LEU A 117 11.25 2.93 -11.61
CA LEU A 117 12.15 3.74 -10.76
C LEU A 117 11.71 5.21 -10.70
N LEU A 118 11.34 5.80 -11.84
CA LEU A 118 10.83 7.17 -11.89
C LEU A 118 9.51 7.30 -11.15
N GLY A 119 8.57 6.38 -11.39
CA GLY A 119 7.29 6.35 -10.69
C GLY A 119 7.46 6.19 -9.18
N ALA A 120 8.35 5.29 -8.73
CA ALA A 120 8.66 5.10 -7.33
C ALA A 120 9.31 6.35 -6.70
N ALA A 121 10.23 7.00 -7.42
CA ALA A 121 10.85 8.24 -6.96
C ALA A 121 9.81 9.35 -6.72
N VAL A 122 8.91 9.58 -7.68
CA VAL A 122 7.83 10.57 -7.56
C VAL A 122 6.85 10.21 -6.43
N SER A 123 6.46 8.93 -6.34
CA SER A 123 5.50 8.45 -5.34
C SER A 123 6.12 8.26 -3.95
N SER A 124 7.43 8.41 -3.80
CA SER A 124 8.15 8.11 -2.54
C SER A 124 7.67 8.95 -1.36
N LEU A 125 7.11 10.14 -1.61
CA LEU A 125 6.50 11.01 -0.59
C LEU A 125 5.25 10.38 0.06
N HIS A 126 4.61 9.45 -0.65
CA HIS A 126 3.43 8.72 -0.16
C HIS A 126 3.79 7.35 0.45
N ALA A 127 5.07 6.97 0.44
CA ALA A 127 5.57 5.73 1.05
C ALA A 127 5.70 5.88 2.56
N SER A 128 4.58 5.97 3.26
CA SER A 128 4.48 6.06 4.72
C SER A 128 3.49 5.03 5.26
N ALA A 129 3.65 4.64 6.54
CA ALA A 129 2.81 3.66 7.21
C ALA A 129 1.43 4.25 7.54
N ARG A 130 0.59 4.40 6.52
CA ARG A 130 -0.78 4.95 6.64
C ARG A 130 -1.73 4.33 5.62
N PRO A 131 -3.05 4.46 5.79
CA PRO A 131 -4.07 3.94 4.88
C PRO A 131 -3.90 4.35 3.41
N ALA A 132 -3.43 5.57 3.15
CA ALA A 132 -3.19 6.07 1.79
C ALA A 132 -2.23 5.20 0.96
N LEU A 133 -1.27 4.52 1.61
CA LEU A 133 -0.36 3.57 0.96
C LEU A 133 -1.12 2.42 0.27
N PHE A 134 -2.21 1.96 0.88
CA PHE A 134 -3.04 0.89 0.31
C PHE A 134 -3.86 1.37 -0.88
N THR A 135 -4.19 2.66 -0.96
CA THR A 135 -4.79 3.25 -2.16
C THR A 135 -3.88 3.10 -3.38
N LEU A 136 -2.57 3.33 -3.23
CA LEU A 136 -1.60 3.10 -4.30
C LEU A 136 -1.62 1.63 -4.75
N LEU A 137 -1.64 0.69 -3.80
CA LEU A 137 -1.70 -0.75 -4.11
C LEU A 137 -2.98 -1.13 -4.85
N PHE A 138 -4.15 -0.73 -4.33
CA PHE A 138 -5.42 -1.05 -4.97
C PHE A 138 -5.54 -0.43 -6.36
N SER A 139 -5.13 0.83 -6.54
CA SER A 139 -5.09 1.48 -7.85
C SER A 139 -4.22 0.71 -8.85
N ALA A 140 -3.05 0.23 -8.42
CA ALA A 140 -2.16 -0.57 -9.26
C ALA A 140 -2.76 -1.94 -9.64
N ILE A 141 -3.47 -2.60 -8.71
CA ILE A 141 -4.18 -3.85 -8.98
C ILE A 141 -5.32 -3.62 -9.98
N PHE A 142 -6.12 -2.56 -9.79
CA PHE A 142 -7.18 -2.18 -10.73
C PHE A 142 -6.63 -1.92 -12.13
N LEU A 143 -5.56 -1.12 -12.23
CA LEU A 143 -4.88 -0.85 -13.49
C LEU A 143 -4.44 -2.16 -14.16
N TRP A 144 -3.78 -3.05 -13.44
CA TRP A 144 -3.34 -4.34 -13.97
C TRP A 144 -4.51 -5.19 -14.48
N VAL A 145 -5.59 -5.31 -13.70
CA VAL A 145 -6.77 -6.11 -14.09
C VAL A 145 -7.43 -5.56 -15.36
N LEU A 146 -7.55 -4.23 -15.46
CA LEU A 146 -8.17 -3.57 -16.61
C LEU A 146 -7.28 -3.67 -17.87
N GLU A 147 -5.97 -3.45 -17.74
CA GLU A 147 -5.04 -3.57 -18.88
C GLU A 147 -4.92 -5.03 -19.36
N ASP A 148 -4.85 -6.00 -18.45
CA ASP A 148 -4.84 -7.42 -18.81
C ASP A 148 -6.10 -7.81 -19.60
N TYR A 149 -7.28 -7.35 -19.16
CA TYR A 149 -8.53 -7.57 -19.89
C TYR A 149 -8.55 -6.87 -21.25
N ARG A 150 -8.12 -5.60 -21.30
CA ARG A 150 -8.10 -4.78 -22.53
C ARG A 150 -7.27 -5.41 -23.64
N TRP A 151 -6.16 -6.05 -23.30
CA TRP A 151 -5.23 -6.65 -24.26
C TRP A 151 -5.45 -8.15 -24.48
N GLY A 152 -6.64 -8.66 -24.15
CA GLY A 152 -7.02 -10.04 -24.42
C GLY A 152 -6.42 -11.07 -23.48
N GLY A 153 -5.94 -10.65 -22.33
CA GLY A 153 -5.52 -11.52 -21.23
C GLY A 153 -6.69 -12.18 -20.50
N ALA A 154 -6.46 -12.70 -19.32
CA ALA A 154 -7.49 -13.38 -18.55
C ALA A 154 -8.59 -12.41 -18.08
N ASN A 155 -9.86 -12.79 -18.22
CA ASN A 155 -10.97 -12.02 -17.67
C ASN A 155 -11.02 -12.13 -16.14
N ARG A 156 -10.42 -11.14 -15.47
CA ARG A 156 -10.40 -11.01 -14.01
C ARG A 156 -11.32 -9.91 -13.48
N LEU A 157 -12.20 -9.34 -14.32
CA LEU A 157 -13.09 -8.22 -13.94
C LEU A 157 -13.94 -8.52 -12.71
N LYS A 158 -14.31 -9.78 -12.48
CA LYS A 158 -15.04 -10.23 -11.28
C LYS A 158 -14.30 -9.99 -9.96
N LEU A 159 -12.98 -9.72 -10.01
CA LEU A 159 -12.19 -9.35 -8.82
C LEU A 159 -12.37 -7.88 -8.41
N LEU A 160 -12.81 -7.01 -9.33
CA LEU A 160 -12.93 -5.58 -9.07
C LEU A 160 -13.96 -5.23 -7.98
N PRO A 161 -15.19 -5.83 -7.96
CA PRO A 161 -16.14 -5.51 -6.88
C PRO A 161 -15.61 -5.83 -5.47
N PRO A 162 -15.12 -7.04 -5.15
CA PRO A 162 -14.59 -7.30 -3.82
C PRO A 162 -13.32 -6.47 -3.49
N LEU A 163 -12.48 -6.17 -4.49
CA LEU A 163 -11.33 -5.27 -4.30
C LEU A 163 -11.79 -3.85 -3.98
N MET A 164 -12.87 -3.36 -4.61
CA MET A 164 -13.43 -2.05 -4.29
C MET A 164 -13.96 -2.00 -2.85
N VAL A 165 -14.64 -3.05 -2.39
CA VAL A 165 -15.10 -3.14 -0.99
C VAL A 165 -13.90 -3.09 -0.03
N ALA A 166 -12.84 -3.85 -0.33
CA ALA A 166 -11.62 -3.81 0.48
C ALA A 166 -10.96 -2.42 0.47
N TRP A 167 -10.88 -1.78 -0.70
CA TRP A 167 -10.31 -0.44 -0.84
C TRP A 167 -11.12 0.61 -0.09
N ALA A 168 -12.45 0.65 -0.28
CA ALA A 168 -13.33 1.62 0.40
C ALA A 168 -13.24 1.54 1.93
N ASN A 169 -13.05 0.34 2.49
CA ASN A 169 -12.84 0.16 3.92
C ASN A 169 -11.40 0.45 4.36
N SER A 170 -10.43 0.37 3.46
CA SER A 170 -9.01 0.63 3.76
C SER A 170 -8.66 2.11 3.77
N HIS A 171 -9.33 2.92 2.94
CA HIS A 171 -9.07 4.36 2.84
C HIS A 171 -10.27 5.09 2.22
N GLY A 172 -10.74 6.15 2.88
CA GLY A 172 -11.96 6.87 2.47
C GLY A 172 -11.91 7.53 1.08
N LEU A 173 -10.71 7.75 0.50
CA LEU A 173 -10.56 8.30 -0.85
C LEU A 173 -11.03 7.35 -1.97
N ALA A 174 -11.32 6.10 -1.68
CA ALA A 174 -11.87 5.17 -2.67
C ALA A 174 -13.32 5.51 -3.09
N LEU A 175 -13.97 6.46 -2.40
CA LEU A 175 -15.36 6.84 -2.61
C LEU A 175 -15.51 8.18 -3.38
N ILE A 176 -14.40 8.80 -3.76
CA ILE A 176 -14.35 10.01 -4.59
C ILE A 176 -13.96 9.64 -6.01
#